data_ab5b08acf06318a331320b5fba4005da
#
_entry.id   ab5b08acf06318a331320b5fba4005da
#
_cell.length_a   1.000
_cell.length_b   1.000
_cell.length_c   1.000
_cell.angle_alpha   90.00
_cell.angle_beta   90.00
_cell.angle_gamma   90.00
#
_symmetry.space_group_name_H-M   'P 1'
#
loop_
_entity.id
_entity.type
_entity.pdbx_description
1 polymer ?
#
loop_
_entity_poly.entity_id
_entity_poly.type
_entity_poly.pdbx_seq_one_letter_code
_entity_poly.pdbx_strand_id
1 'polypeptide(L)'
;MAEFFDPIEYLAFLRRNLKFAAIAIGSAVVLTAAASWLLPNQYTATATLVIEPPSGTDPRGATAVSAIYLESLKAYEQFAASDSLFERARQKFHLEEGPGSPSTEALRRRVVRVTKLADTKVLQIRATLRDPKLAQALVQFLAEETVALNRSVENQGEREALTEVRKQVEEAGGKLAQAREQFDAAGGGGAEAVLEAEVRDLSDLKGRLNEQLSYAATSLAELTARAGVQSNGFATADNRENLQQELAAARARGTALAAQIATVNRELSQKAATLATVRARADRSQDQLRAANTAFEAMARRANELAGSSGLRTEQLRIIDPGIVPQQPSFPNTPLFVGAALLISAMLCLAWLSLRYGLERQRVRSAKFEFKVARSGNR
;
A
#
# COMPACT_ATOMS: atom_id res chain seq x y z
N MET A 1 14.79 -66.28 -37.92
CA MET A 1 13.33 -66.32 -38.01
C MET A 1 12.78 -66.23 -36.61
N ALA A 2 12.12 -65.10 -36.33
CA ALA A 2 11.45 -64.89 -35.07
C ALA A 2 10.26 -65.83 -35.00
N GLU A 3 10.36 -66.93 -34.22
CA GLU A 3 9.23 -67.83 -33.99
C GLU A 3 8.19 -67.06 -33.17
N PHE A 4 7.00 -66.94 -33.77
CA PHE A 4 5.81 -66.30 -33.25
C PHE A 4 5.53 -66.82 -31.84
N PHE A 5 5.29 -65.85 -30.94
CA PHE A 5 4.71 -66.08 -29.62
C PHE A 5 3.36 -66.75 -29.81
N ASP A 6 3.22 -68.02 -29.35
CA ASP A 6 1.95 -68.70 -29.48
C ASP A 6 1.04 -68.32 -28.31
N PRO A 7 0.03 -67.45 -28.55
CA PRO A 7 -0.82 -66.93 -27.49
C PRO A 7 -1.69 -68.00 -26.82
N ILE A 8 -1.94 -69.12 -27.53
CA ILE A 8 -2.79 -70.18 -27.01
C ILE A 8 -2.02 -71.01 -25.96
N GLU A 9 -0.76 -71.33 -26.23
CA GLU A 9 0.11 -72.07 -25.28
C GLU A 9 0.37 -71.20 -23.99
N TYR A 10 0.52 -69.88 -24.15
CA TYR A 10 0.67 -68.98 -23.02
C TYR A 10 -0.56 -68.90 -22.16
N LEU A 11 -1.77 -68.81 -22.78
CA LEU A 11 -3.04 -68.85 -22.07
C LEU A 11 -3.27 -70.17 -21.32
N ALA A 12 -2.91 -71.29 -21.90
CA ALA A 12 -2.99 -72.61 -21.26
C ALA A 12 -2.03 -72.72 -20.05
N PHE A 13 -0.84 -72.17 -20.16
CA PHE A 13 0.15 -72.09 -19.07
C PHE A 13 -0.37 -71.19 -17.94
N LEU A 14 -0.96 -70.02 -18.28
CA LEU A 14 -1.55 -69.09 -17.33
C LEU A 14 -2.69 -69.76 -16.56
N ARG A 15 -3.57 -70.47 -17.27
CA ARG A 15 -4.71 -71.20 -16.68
C ARG A 15 -4.26 -72.33 -15.73
N ARG A 16 -3.16 -73.01 -16.04
CA ARG A 16 -2.58 -74.05 -15.19
C ARG A 16 -1.98 -73.46 -13.88
N ASN A 17 -1.44 -72.24 -13.92
CA ASN A 17 -0.87 -71.57 -12.76
C ASN A 17 -1.84 -70.59 -12.07
N LEU A 18 -3.12 -70.57 -12.42
CA LEU A 18 -4.09 -69.65 -11.91
C LEU A 18 -4.24 -69.75 -10.36
N LYS A 19 -4.16 -70.95 -9.81
CA LYS A 19 -4.18 -71.19 -8.36
C LYS A 19 -3.02 -70.53 -7.65
N PHE A 20 -1.81 -70.63 -8.21
CA PHE A 20 -0.63 -69.96 -7.67
C PHE A 20 -0.78 -68.45 -7.75
N ALA A 21 -1.23 -67.93 -8.87
CA ALA A 21 -1.49 -66.51 -9.04
C ALA A 21 -2.54 -65.99 -8.02
N ALA A 22 -3.64 -66.72 -7.85
CA ALA A 22 -4.70 -66.35 -6.87
C ALA A 22 -4.16 -66.34 -5.42
N ILE A 23 -3.34 -67.32 -5.03
CA ILE A 23 -2.75 -67.37 -3.68
C ILE A 23 -1.76 -66.25 -3.52
N ALA A 24 -0.91 -65.95 -4.48
CA ALA A 24 0.07 -64.87 -4.43
C ALA A 24 -0.56 -63.49 -4.33
N ILE A 25 -1.58 -63.23 -5.17
CA ILE A 25 -2.34 -61.97 -5.12
C ILE A 25 -3.14 -61.88 -3.81
N GLY A 26 -3.83 -62.93 -3.41
CA GLY A 26 -4.59 -62.98 -2.16
C GLY A 26 -3.73 -62.72 -0.90
N SER A 27 -2.54 -63.33 -0.82
CA SER A 27 -1.61 -63.11 0.26
C SER A 27 -1.07 -61.65 0.33
N ALA A 28 -0.78 -61.07 -0.83
CA ALA A 28 -0.35 -59.67 -0.91
C ALA A 28 -1.46 -58.69 -0.44
N VAL A 29 -2.70 -58.94 -0.85
CA VAL A 29 -3.87 -58.16 -0.42
C VAL A 29 -4.09 -58.26 1.12
N VAL A 30 -4.03 -59.48 1.67
CA VAL A 30 -4.21 -59.72 3.11
C VAL A 30 -3.11 -59.04 3.91
N LEU A 31 -1.84 -59.19 3.47
CA LEU A 31 -0.71 -58.50 4.12
C LEU A 31 -0.85 -56.97 4.10
N THR A 32 -1.30 -56.39 2.97
CA THR A 32 -1.50 -54.94 2.85
C THR A 32 -2.65 -54.48 3.72
N ALA A 33 -3.74 -55.23 3.80
CA ALA A 33 -4.87 -54.93 4.69
C ALA A 33 -4.46 -54.98 6.17
N ALA A 34 -3.73 -56.02 6.54
CA ALA A 34 -3.19 -56.13 7.91
C ALA A 34 -2.22 -54.99 8.26
N ALA A 35 -1.27 -54.64 7.36
CA ALA A 35 -0.39 -53.51 7.53
C ALA A 35 -1.16 -52.18 7.65
N SER A 36 -2.19 -51.96 6.82
CA SER A 36 -3.06 -50.77 6.87
C SER A 36 -3.79 -50.64 8.20
N TRP A 37 -4.16 -51.76 8.83
CA TRP A 37 -4.84 -51.77 10.12
C TRP A 37 -3.90 -51.50 11.31
N LEU A 38 -2.61 -51.83 11.17
CA LEU A 38 -1.60 -51.52 12.19
C LEU A 38 -1.15 -50.06 12.16
N LEU A 39 -1.33 -49.34 11.06
CA LEU A 39 -0.96 -47.93 10.98
C LEU A 39 -1.90 -47.05 11.81
N PRO A 40 -1.35 -46.05 12.55
CA PRO A 40 -2.21 -45.14 13.32
C PRO A 40 -3.09 -44.27 12.42
N ASN A 41 -4.37 -44.25 12.74
CA ASN A 41 -5.34 -43.42 12.04
C ASN A 41 -5.00 -41.93 12.20
N GLN A 42 -5.08 -41.18 11.12
CA GLN A 42 -4.91 -39.73 11.08
C GLN A 42 -6.19 -39.09 10.57
N TYR A 43 -6.60 -38.01 11.23
CA TYR A 43 -7.81 -37.27 10.94
C TYR A 43 -7.46 -35.87 10.48
N THR A 44 -8.05 -35.41 9.38
CA THR A 44 -7.81 -34.08 8.85
C THR A 44 -9.05 -33.21 9.00
N ALA A 45 -8.93 -32.16 9.79
CA ALA A 45 -9.92 -31.07 9.86
C ALA A 45 -9.54 -29.94 8.91
N THR A 46 -10.55 -29.22 8.41
CA THR A 46 -10.33 -28.11 7.46
C THR A 46 -11.18 -26.92 7.91
N ALA A 47 -10.55 -25.75 8.09
CA ALA A 47 -11.24 -24.47 8.23
C ALA A 47 -11.12 -23.67 6.94
N THR A 48 -12.15 -22.91 6.63
CA THR A 48 -12.25 -22.11 5.40
C THR A 48 -12.45 -20.64 5.73
N LEU A 49 -11.54 -19.80 5.24
CA LEU A 49 -11.59 -18.36 5.38
C LEU A 49 -11.83 -17.72 4.01
N VAL A 50 -12.51 -16.58 4.00
CA VAL A 50 -12.72 -15.77 2.78
C VAL A 50 -12.29 -14.34 3.01
N ILE A 51 -11.84 -13.68 1.96
CA ILE A 51 -11.60 -12.24 1.94
C ILE A 51 -12.88 -11.57 1.47
N GLU A 52 -13.48 -10.78 2.34
CA GLU A 52 -14.59 -9.88 1.97
C GLU A 52 -14.00 -8.54 1.45
N PRO A 53 -14.48 -8.05 0.31
CA PRO A 53 -14.06 -6.75 -0.21
C PRO A 53 -14.49 -5.63 0.73
N PRO A 54 -13.80 -4.47 0.72
CA PRO A 54 -14.18 -3.31 1.51
C PRO A 54 -15.62 -2.88 1.22
N SER A 55 -16.33 -2.48 2.27
CA SER A 55 -17.70 -1.97 2.15
C SER A 55 -17.70 -0.66 1.32
N GLY A 56 -18.50 -0.62 0.26
CA GLY A 56 -18.60 0.56 -0.63
C GLY A 56 -17.96 0.38 -2.01
N THR A 57 -17.35 -0.76 -2.31
CA THR A 57 -16.95 -1.09 -3.67
C THR A 57 -18.16 -1.46 -4.52
N ASP A 58 -18.16 -1.00 -5.78
CA ASP A 58 -19.19 -1.36 -6.77
C ASP A 58 -19.34 -2.89 -6.82
N PRO A 59 -20.56 -3.45 -6.72
CA PRO A 59 -20.81 -4.91 -6.77
C PRO A 59 -20.17 -5.61 -7.97
N ARG A 60 -19.98 -4.90 -9.07
CA ARG A 60 -19.30 -5.42 -10.27
C ARG A 60 -17.79 -5.58 -10.11
N GLY A 61 -17.16 -4.71 -9.31
CA GLY A 61 -15.74 -4.81 -8.95
C GLY A 61 -15.48 -5.86 -7.86
N ALA A 62 -16.46 -6.10 -6.99
CA ALA A 62 -16.35 -7.08 -5.90
C ALA A 62 -16.30 -8.53 -6.38
N THR A 63 -16.85 -8.85 -7.56
CA THR A 63 -16.84 -10.21 -8.14
C THR A 63 -15.57 -10.54 -8.90
N ALA A 64 -14.83 -9.54 -9.39
CA ALA A 64 -13.56 -9.75 -10.08
C ALA A 64 -12.45 -10.11 -9.09
N VAL A 65 -11.77 -11.23 -9.31
CA VAL A 65 -10.53 -11.58 -8.60
C VAL A 65 -9.43 -10.67 -9.15
N SER A 66 -9.19 -9.53 -8.49
CA SER A 66 -8.11 -8.63 -8.91
C SER A 66 -6.75 -9.16 -8.45
N ALA A 67 -5.67 -8.74 -9.11
CA ALA A 67 -4.30 -9.08 -8.71
C ALA A 67 -4.00 -8.69 -7.25
N ILE A 68 -4.61 -7.61 -6.77
CA ILE A 68 -4.48 -7.13 -5.38
C ILE A 68 -4.99 -8.17 -4.39
N TYR A 69 -6.17 -8.78 -4.64
CA TYR A 69 -6.71 -9.82 -3.77
C TYR A 69 -5.85 -11.10 -3.72
N LEU A 70 -5.17 -11.42 -4.83
CA LEU A 70 -4.26 -12.56 -4.88
C LEU A 70 -3.00 -12.31 -4.06
N GLU A 71 -2.54 -11.08 -3.98
CA GLU A 71 -1.40 -10.67 -3.17
C GLU A 71 -1.75 -10.66 -1.68
N SER A 72 -2.88 -10.08 -1.31
CA SER A 72 -3.41 -10.13 0.07
C SER A 72 -3.59 -11.57 0.53
N LEU A 73 -4.14 -12.44 -0.32
CA LEU A 73 -4.33 -13.86 -0.01
C LEU A 73 -3.01 -14.59 0.26
N LYS A 74 -1.93 -14.22 -0.46
CA LYS A 74 -0.59 -14.75 -0.22
C LYS A 74 -0.03 -14.29 1.12
N ALA A 75 -0.27 -13.04 1.53
CA ALA A 75 0.10 -12.54 2.84
C ALA A 75 -0.64 -13.29 3.96
N TYR A 76 -1.93 -13.53 3.81
CA TYR A 76 -2.72 -14.30 4.77
C TYR A 76 -2.31 -15.78 4.84
N GLU A 77 -1.92 -16.38 3.72
CA GLU A 77 -1.33 -17.72 3.69
C GLU A 77 -0.04 -17.76 4.54
N GLN A 78 0.82 -16.74 4.42
CA GLN A 78 2.04 -16.62 5.22
C GLN A 78 1.74 -16.41 6.71
N PHE A 79 0.74 -15.60 7.05
CA PHE A 79 0.32 -15.39 8.44
C PHE A 79 -0.19 -16.71 9.06
N ALA A 80 -1.10 -17.41 8.37
CA ALA A 80 -1.64 -18.67 8.82
C ALA A 80 -0.58 -19.78 8.92
N ALA A 81 0.46 -19.71 8.10
CA ALA A 81 1.59 -20.64 8.07
C ALA A 81 2.78 -20.16 8.90
N SER A 82 2.66 -19.13 9.74
CA SER A 82 3.78 -18.61 10.53
C SER A 82 4.17 -19.57 11.66
N ASP A 83 5.47 -19.71 11.90
CA ASP A 83 5.99 -20.58 12.98
C ASP A 83 5.64 -20.03 14.36
N SER A 84 5.55 -18.72 14.51
CA SER A 84 5.12 -18.08 15.77
C SER A 84 3.67 -18.37 16.15
N LEU A 85 2.78 -18.40 15.15
CA LEU A 85 1.38 -18.78 15.35
C LEU A 85 1.27 -20.25 15.73
N PHE A 86 2.00 -21.11 15.02
CA PHE A 86 2.01 -22.55 15.33
C PHE A 86 2.64 -22.84 16.69
N GLU A 87 3.67 -22.11 17.12
CA GLU A 87 4.26 -22.27 18.45
C GLU A 87 3.25 -21.96 19.56
N ARG A 88 2.44 -20.91 19.42
CA ARG A 88 1.33 -20.63 20.35
C ARG A 88 0.30 -21.77 20.38
N ALA A 89 -0.01 -22.32 19.20
CA ALA A 89 -0.89 -23.49 19.10
C ALA A 89 -0.28 -24.72 19.76
N ARG A 90 1.02 -24.97 19.55
CA ARG A 90 1.77 -26.09 20.16
C ARG A 90 1.70 -26.04 21.68
N GLN A 91 1.95 -24.87 22.26
CA GLN A 91 1.88 -24.66 23.71
C GLN A 91 0.45 -24.83 24.25
N LYS A 92 -0.55 -24.27 23.56
CA LYS A 92 -1.95 -24.35 23.98
C LYS A 92 -2.51 -25.78 23.95
N PHE A 93 -2.13 -26.57 22.96
CA PHE A 93 -2.65 -27.93 22.74
C PHE A 93 -1.67 -29.03 23.14
N HIS A 94 -0.51 -28.68 23.75
CA HIS A 94 0.53 -29.62 24.19
C HIS A 94 0.94 -30.61 23.09
N LEU A 95 1.17 -30.10 21.85
CA LEU A 95 1.45 -30.93 20.70
C LEU A 95 2.89 -31.49 20.76
N GLU A 96 3.01 -32.82 20.94
CA GLU A 96 4.30 -33.53 20.94
C GLU A 96 5.38 -32.86 21.83
N GLU A 97 5.05 -32.61 23.09
CA GLU A 97 5.98 -32.13 24.09
C GLU A 97 6.74 -33.32 24.69
N GLY A 98 8.07 -33.28 24.69
CA GLY A 98 8.91 -34.30 25.29
C GLY A 98 10.36 -34.29 24.82
N PRO A 99 11.27 -35.00 25.49
CA PRO A 99 12.65 -35.17 25.06
C PRO A 99 12.67 -35.91 23.71
N GLY A 100 13.20 -35.24 22.68
CA GLY A 100 13.23 -35.78 21.32
C GLY A 100 12.09 -35.31 20.41
N SER A 101 11.26 -34.34 20.85
CA SER A 101 10.22 -33.74 20.01
C SER A 101 10.83 -33.01 18.81
N PRO A 102 10.19 -33.09 17.62
CA PRO A 102 10.65 -32.39 16.43
C PRO A 102 10.63 -30.88 16.64
N SER A 103 11.44 -30.16 15.84
CA SER A 103 11.39 -28.70 15.85
C SER A 103 9.99 -28.20 15.49
N THR A 104 9.60 -27.02 15.99
CA THR A 104 8.31 -26.38 15.70
C THR A 104 8.02 -26.32 14.22
N GLU A 105 9.03 -25.96 13.41
CA GLU A 105 8.93 -25.91 11.96
C GLU A 105 8.65 -27.29 11.33
N ALA A 106 9.38 -28.33 11.76
CA ALA A 106 9.18 -29.68 11.24
C ALA A 106 7.81 -30.23 11.60
N LEU A 107 7.36 -29.98 12.85
CA LEU A 107 6.04 -30.38 13.32
C LEU A 107 4.93 -29.64 12.55
N ARG A 108 5.06 -28.32 12.36
CA ARG A 108 4.13 -27.52 11.59
C ARG A 108 3.95 -28.05 10.16
N ARG A 109 5.07 -28.28 9.45
CA ARG A 109 5.04 -28.80 8.07
C ARG A 109 4.35 -30.17 7.97
N ARG A 110 4.43 -30.98 9.02
CA ARG A 110 3.79 -32.30 9.08
C ARG A 110 2.31 -32.22 9.44
N VAL A 111 1.94 -31.33 10.36
CA VAL A 111 0.61 -31.26 10.96
C VAL A 111 -0.29 -30.29 10.20
N VAL A 112 0.23 -29.13 9.80
CA VAL A 112 -0.58 -28.03 9.23
C VAL A 112 -0.24 -27.79 7.76
N ARG A 113 -1.26 -27.69 6.95
CA ARG A 113 -1.18 -27.28 5.56
C ARG A 113 -2.13 -26.12 5.29
N VAL A 114 -1.59 -25.00 4.85
CA VAL A 114 -2.35 -23.85 4.42
C VAL A 114 -2.32 -23.81 2.88
N THR A 115 -3.48 -23.67 2.25
CA THR A 115 -3.59 -23.64 0.79
C THR A 115 -4.63 -22.62 0.37
N LYS A 116 -4.28 -21.78 -0.58
CA LYS A 116 -5.26 -20.95 -1.29
C LYS A 116 -5.92 -21.75 -2.39
N LEU A 117 -7.22 -21.60 -2.54
CA LEU A 117 -7.94 -22.20 -3.65
C LEU A 117 -7.70 -21.34 -4.90
N ALA A 118 -7.22 -21.98 -5.99
CA ALA A 118 -6.93 -21.27 -7.24
C ALA A 118 -8.19 -20.52 -7.74
N ASP A 119 -7.98 -19.30 -8.24
CA ASP A 119 -9.02 -18.42 -8.79
C ASP A 119 -10.20 -18.09 -7.85
N THR A 120 -9.97 -18.21 -6.55
CA THR A 120 -10.96 -17.87 -5.52
C THR A 120 -10.37 -16.97 -4.44
N LYS A 121 -11.25 -16.32 -3.66
CA LYS A 121 -10.89 -15.52 -2.47
C LYS A 121 -10.84 -16.37 -1.19
N VAL A 122 -10.61 -17.68 -1.33
CA VAL A 122 -10.72 -18.66 -0.26
C VAL A 122 -9.36 -19.19 0.16
N LEU A 123 -9.11 -19.16 1.46
CA LEU A 123 -7.97 -19.75 2.12
C LEU A 123 -8.43 -20.96 2.95
N GLN A 124 -7.80 -22.10 2.77
CA GLN A 124 -8.06 -23.30 3.56
C GLN A 124 -6.89 -23.62 4.48
N ILE A 125 -7.19 -23.79 5.77
CA ILE A 125 -6.26 -24.27 6.78
C ILE A 125 -6.66 -25.69 7.13
N ARG A 126 -5.73 -26.64 6.95
CA ARG A 126 -5.93 -28.05 7.26
C ARG A 126 -4.97 -28.47 8.35
N ALA A 127 -5.47 -29.23 9.32
CA ALA A 127 -4.64 -29.85 10.33
C ALA A 127 -4.90 -31.36 10.37
N THR A 128 -3.82 -32.14 10.42
CA THR A 128 -3.86 -33.61 10.42
C THR A 128 -3.23 -34.12 11.71
N LEU A 129 -4.06 -34.76 12.56
CA LEU A 129 -3.65 -35.30 13.84
C LEU A 129 -4.29 -36.67 14.06
N ARG A 130 -3.83 -37.38 15.14
CA ARG A 130 -4.41 -38.69 15.54
C ARG A 130 -5.77 -38.54 16.21
N ASP A 131 -5.98 -37.46 16.95
CA ASP A 131 -7.24 -37.14 17.61
C ASP A 131 -8.08 -36.22 16.72
N PRO A 132 -9.30 -36.64 16.31
CA PRO A 132 -10.18 -35.83 15.46
C PRO A 132 -10.65 -34.53 16.13
N LYS A 133 -10.89 -34.54 17.47
CA LYS A 133 -11.30 -33.35 18.21
C LYS A 133 -10.15 -32.33 18.31
N LEU A 134 -8.93 -32.81 18.54
CA LEU A 134 -7.75 -31.99 18.60
C LEU A 134 -7.42 -31.39 17.23
N ALA A 135 -7.63 -32.14 16.13
CA ALA A 135 -7.45 -31.64 14.78
C ALA A 135 -8.41 -30.49 14.46
N GLN A 136 -9.69 -30.60 14.85
CA GLN A 136 -10.66 -29.52 14.71
C GLN A 136 -10.30 -28.31 15.57
N ALA A 137 -10.02 -28.50 16.86
CA ALA A 137 -9.69 -27.43 17.78
C ALA A 137 -8.44 -26.65 17.31
N LEU A 138 -7.43 -27.36 16.77
CA LEU A 138 -6.22 -26.75 16.22
C LEU A 138 -6.53 -25.90 15.00
N VAL A 139 -7.31 -26.39 14.04
CA VAL A 139 -7.68 -25.67 12.84
C VAL A 139 -8.52 -24.44 13.18
N GLN A 140 -9.49 -24.57 14.08
CA GLN A 140 -10.30 -23.45 14.54
C GLN A 140 -9.45 -22.38 15.21
N PHE A 141 -8.55 -22.77 16.10
CA PHE A 141 -7.62 -21.83 16.76
C PHE A 141 -6.74 -21.10 15.75
N LEU A 142 -6.13 -21.82 14.79
CA LEU A 142 -5.31 -21.21 13.76
C LEU A 142 -6.10 -20.24 12.89
N ALA A 143 -7.35 -20.56 12.55
CA ALA A 143 -8.23 -19.68 11.79
C ALA A 143 -8.59 -18.41 12.59
N GLU A 144 -8.99 -18.55 13.84
CA GLU A 144 -9.33 -17.43 14.73
C GLU A 144 -8.13 -16.50 14.95
N GLU A 145 -6.96 -17.07 15.25
CA GLU A 145 -5.73 -16.31 15.47
C GLU A 145 -5.22 -15.62 14.19
N THR A 146 -5.40 -16.25 13.01
CA THR A 146 -5.06 -15.63 11.75
C THR A 146 -5.93 -14.40 11.50
N VAL A 147 -7.24 -14.49 11.77
CA VAL A 147 -8.15 -13.34 11.67
C VAL A 147 -7.81 -12.27 12.70
N ALA A 148 -7.50 -12.67 13.94
CA ALA A 148 -7.12 -11.73 15.00
C ALA A 148 -5.82 -11.01 14.68
N LEU A 149 -4.82 -11.72 14.16
CA LEU A 149 -3.54 -11.14 13.73
C LEU A 149 -3.75 -10.14 12.59
N ASN A 150 -4.55 -10.50 11.58
CA ASN A 150 -4.89 -9.60 10.48
C ASN A 150 -5.52 -8.30 11.00
N ARG A 151 -6.54 -8.41 11.85
CA ARG A 151 -7.19 -7.23 12.45
C ARG A 151 -6.23 -6.39 13.29
N SER A 152 -5.29 -7.01 13.99
CA SER A 152 -4.31 -6.27 14.79
C SER A 152 -3.35 -5.46 13.93
N VAL A 153 -2.87 -6.02 12.82
CA VAL A 153 -1.98 -5.36 11.86
C VAL A 153 -2.70 -4.20 11.16
N GLU A 154 -3.95 -4.42 10.73
CA GLU A 154 -4.79 -3.39 10.11
C GLU A 154 -5.06 -2.23 11.07
N ASN A 155 -5.51 -2.53 12.29
CA ASN A 155 -5.77 -1.51 13.32
C ASN A 155 -4.52 -0.72 13.70
N GLN A 156 -3.35 -1.36 13.71
CA GLN A 156 -2.09 -0.68 13.97
C GLN A 156 -1.74 0.27 12.83
N GLY A 157 -1.82 -0.18 11.58
CA GLY A 157 -1.58 0.67 10.40
C GLY A 157 -2.52 1.88 10.34
N GLU A 158 -3.82 1.69 10.62
CA GLU A 158 -4.77 2.80 10.70
C GLU A 158 -4.44 3.80 11.81
N ARG A 159 -4.07 3.30 13.01
CA ARG A 159 -3.67 4.17 14.13
C ARG A 159 -2.40 4.96 13.82
N GLU A 160 -1.41 4.34 13.20
CA GLU A 160 -0.18 5.00 12.79
C GLU A 160 -0.47 6.09 11.74
N ALA A 161 -1.29 5.79 10.74
CA ALA A 161 -1.72 6.76 9.72
C ALA A 161 -2.49 7.94 10.32
N LEU A 162 -3.44 7.68 11.24
CA LEU A 162 -4.19 8.73 11.94
C LEU A 162 -3.28 9.58 12.84
N THR A 163 -2.31 8.96 13.50
CA THR A 163 -1.35 9.67 14.36
C THR A 163 -0.47 10.59 13.53
N GLU A 164 0.03 10.11 12.40
CA GLU A 164 0.86 10.90 11.49
C GLU A 164 0.09 12.10 10.91
N VAL A 165 -1.16 11.87 10.44
CA VAL A 165 -1.97 12.98 9.91
C VAL A 165 -2.34 13.98 11.00
N ARG A 166 -2.64 13.54 12.23
CA ARG A 166 -2.88 14.47 13.36
C ARG A 166 -1.67 15.34 13.64
N LYS A 167 -0.46 14.76 13.62
CA LYS A 167 0.79 15.51 13.75
C LYS A 167 0.93 16.55 12.64
N GLN A 168 0.62 16.20 11.40
CA GLN A 168 0.63 17.14 10.27
C GLN A 168 -0.39 18.26 10.43
N VAL A 169 -1.58 17.99 10.99
CA VAL A 169 -2.58 19.02 11.33
C VAL A 169 -2.04 19.97 12.42
N GLU A 170 -1.40 19.44 13.45
CA GLU A 170 -0.80 20.24 14.52
C GLU A 170 0.33 21.14 13.99
N GLU A 171 1.22 20.59 13.15
CA GLU A 171 2.28 21.37 12.50
C GLU A 171 1.72 22.46 11.57
N ALA A 172 0.67 22.15 10.81
CA ALA A 172 0.00 23.14 9.97
C ALA A 172 -0.70 24.22 10.81
N GLY A 173 -1.30 23.84 11.95
CA GLY A 173 -1.88 24.75 12.92
C GLY A 173 -0.85 25.71 13.53
N GLY A 174 0.35 25.19 13.87
CA GLY A 174 1.47 26.00 14.33
C GLY A 174 1.93 27.02 13.30
N LYS A 175 2.05 26.61 12.02
CA LYS A 175 2.40 27.53 10.92
C LYS A 175 1.32 28.59 10.70
N LEU A 176 0.03 28.23 10.82
CA LEU A 176 -1.07 29.17 10.74
C LEU A 176 -1.02 30.20 11.86
N ALA A 177 -0.75 29.77 13.11
CA ALA A 177 -0.60 30.68 14.23
C ALA A 177 0.56 31.66 14.03
N GLN A 178 1.73 31.17 13.57
CA GLN A 178 2.87 32.02 13.24
C GLN A 178 2.58 33.01 12.11
N ALA A 179 1.91 32.56 11.05
CA ALA A 179 1.53 33.43 9.93
C ALA A 179 0.54 34.53 10.39
N ARG A 180 -0.36 34.20 11.31
CA ARG A 180 -1.30 35.15 11.90
C ARG A 180 -0.58 36.19 12.75
N GLU A 181 0.33 35.75 13.60
CA GLU A 181 1.18 36.66 14.40
C GLU A 181 2.00 37.60 13.51
N GLN A 182 2.60 37.09 12.42
CA GLN A 182 3.35 37.89 11.45
C GLN A 182 2.45 38.91 10.74
N PHE A 183 1.23 38.54 10.38
CA PHE A 183 0.25 39.46 9.80
C PHE A 183 -0.18 40.54 10.76
N ASP A 184 -0.43 40.23 12.03
CA ASP A 184 -0.78 41.17 13.06
C ASP A 184 0.40 42.13 13.37
N ALA A 185 1.64 41.60 13.40
CA ALA A 185 2.86 42.38 13.59
C ALA A 185 3.21 43.28 12.38
N ALA A 186 2.80 42.91 11.16
CA ALA A 186 2.92 43.75 9.98
C ALA A 186 1.98 44.97 9.96
N GLY A 187 1.15 45.11 10.99
CA GLY A 187 0.36 46.32 11.24
C GLY A 187 -1.09 46.22 10.80
N GLY A 188 -1.58 45.05 10.47
CA GLY A 188 -3.04 44.78 10.23
C GLY A 188 -3.81 45.84 9.43
N GLY A 189 -3.18 46.58 8.50
CA GLY A 189 -3.80 47.65 7.71
C GLY A 189 -3.78 49.06 8.38
N GLY A 190 -3.54 49.19 9.69
CA GLY A 190 -3.57 50.46 10.38
C GLY A 190 -2.41 51.41 10.04
N ALA A 191 -1.17 50.91 10.03
CA ALA A 191 0.02 51.66 9.67
C ALA A 191 0.03 52.07 8.18
N GLU A 192 -0.50 51.25 7.31
CA GLU A 192 -0.67 51.55 5.88
C GLU A 192 -1.64 52.70 5.65
N ALA A 193 -2.79 52.72 6.33
CA ALA A 193 -3.80 53.74 6.20
C ALA A 193 -3.29 55.12 6.68
N VAL A 194 -2.50 55.16 7.75
CA VAL A 194 -1.88 56.39 8.24
C VAL A 194 -0.85 56.92 7.23
N LEU A 195 0.05 56.09 6.73
CA LEU A 195 1.03 56.51 5.72
C LEU A 195 0.36 56.93 4.40
N GLU A 196 -0.72 56.26 3.99
CA GLU A 196 -1.47 56.66 2.80
C GLU A 196 -2.13 58.06 2.97
N ALA A 197 -2.66 58.36 4.15
CA ALA A 197 -3.20 59.70 4.46
C ALA A 197 -2.07 60.76 4.43
N GLU A 198 -0.89 60.48 5.06
CA GLU A 198 0.25 61.41 5.02
C GLU A 198 0.72 61.68 3.58
N VAL A 199 0.84 60.64 2.73
CA VAL A 199 1.24 60.80 1.32
C VAL A 199 0.23 61.62 0.56
N ARG A 200 -1.06 61.46 0.82
CA ARG A 200 -2.14 62.23 0.22
C ARG A 200 -2.04 63.72 0.63
N ASP A 201 -1.89 63.97 1.93
CA ASP A 201 -1.77 65.35 2.47
C ASP A 201 -0.55 66.10 1.89
N LEU A 202 0.58 65.43 1.78
CA LEU A 202 1.82 65.98 1.14
C LEU A 202 1.60 66.23 -0.38
N SER A 203 0.86 65.34 -1.06
CA SER A 203 0.50 65.55 -2.48
C SER A 203 -0.40 66.76 -2.67
N ASP A 204 -1.40 66.96 -1.79
CA ASP A 204 -2.28 68.12 -1.84
C ASP A 204 -1.54 69.42 -1.48
N LEU A 205 -0.61 69.38 -0.51
CA LEU A 205 0.24 70.53 -0.17
C LEU A 205 1.13 70.89 -1.37
N LYS A 206 1.74 69.92 -2.04
CA LYS A 206 2.50 70.13 -3.28
C LYS A 206 1.67 70.76 -4.37
N GLY A 207 0.41 70.31 -4.57
CA GLY A 207 -0.53 70.94 -5.48
C GLY A 207 -0.75 72.43 -5.22
N ARG A 208 -1.06 72.77 -3.98
CA ARG A 208 -1.22 74.16 -3.54
C ARG A 208 0.05 75.02 -3.69
N LEU A 209 1.20 74.48 -3.37
CA LEU A 209 2.46 75.22 -3.55
C LEU A 209 2.78 75.44 -5.05
N ASN A 210 2.52 74.48 -5.91
CA ASN A 210 2.68 74.65 -7.35
C ASN A 210 1.74 75.70 -7.91
N GLU A 211 0.52 75.80 -7.44
CA GLU A 211 -0.46 76.83 -7.79
C GLU A 211 0.06 78.19 -7.37
N GLN A 212 0.53 78.36 -6.13
CA GLN A 212 1.16 79.60 -5.67
C GLN A 212 2.40 79.97 -6.45
N LEU A 213 3.22 78.98 -6.85
CA LEU A 213 4.41 79.23 -7.71
C LEU A 213 3.99 79.72 -9.08
N SER A 214 2.90 79.18 -9.68
CA SER A 214 2.40 79.66 -10.98
C SER A 214 1.89 81.10 -10.89
N TYR A 215 1.18 81.50 -9.78
CA TYR A 215 0.80 82.87 -9.56
C TYR A 215 2.01 83.83 -9.36
N ALA A 216 3.03 83.37 -8.63
CA ALA A 216 4.26 84.13 -8.45
C ALA A 216 5.03 84.31 -9.75
N ALA A 217 5.07 83.27 -10.60
CA ALA A 217 5.66 83.32 -11.93
C ALA A 217 4.94 84.31 -12.88
N THR A 218 3.61 84.30 -12.84
CA THR A 218 2.80 85.24 -13.63
C THR A 218 3.02 86.67 -13.19
N SER A 219 3.02 86.94 -11.89
CA SER A 219 3.29 88.26 -11.32
C SER A 219 4.70 88.75 -11.65
N LEU A 220 5.69 87.87 -11.63
CA LEU A 220 7.08 88.19 -12.02
C LEU A 220 7.15 88.51 -13.55
N ALA A 221 6.45 87.79 -14.38
CA ALA A 221 6.37 88.06 -15.83
C ALA A 221 5.71 89.46 -16.08
N GLU A 222 4.66 89.80 -15.39
CA GLU A 222 4.03 91.10 -15.49
C GLU A 222 4.97 92.23 -15.03
N LEU A 223 5.66 92.08 -13.92
CA LEU A 223 6.64 93.05 -13.42
C LEU A 223 7.82 93.22 -14.36
N THR A 224 8.32 92.12 -14.95
CA THR A 224 9.38 92.13 -15.93
C THR A 224 8.94 92.83 -17.23
N ALA A 225 7.72 92.58 -17.69
CA ALA A 225 7.16 93.32 -18.84
C ALA A 225 7.02 94.82 -18.57
N ARG A 226 6.52 95.22 -17.36
CA ARG A 226 6.50 96.63 -16.97
C ARG A 226 7.87 97.23 -16.91
N ALA A 227 8.87 96.54 -16.41
CA ALA A 227 10.26 97.00 -16.38
C ALA A 227 10.82 97.23 -17.76
N GLY A 228 10.52 96.37 -18.72
CA GLY A 228 10.92 96.49 -20.11
C GLY A 228 10.30 97.73 -20.82
N VAL A 229 9.05 98.02 -20.52
CA VAL A 229 8.38 99.20 -21.09
C VAL A 229 8.91 100.50 -20.41
N GLN A 230 9.18 100.51 -19.12
CA GLN A 230 9.69 101.67 -18.41
C GLN A 230 11.20 101.98 -18.74
N SER A 231 11.94 100.99 -19.24
CA SER A 231 13.32 101.25 -19.71
C SER A 231 13.41 102.14 -20.97
N ASN A 232 12.32 102.13 -21.75
CA ASN A 232 12.19 102.89 -22.99
C ASN A 232 11.50 104.23 -22.88
N GLY A 233 11.04 104.68 -21.62
CA GLY A 233 10.31 105.86 -21.39
C GLY A 233 10.96 106.75 -20.30
N PHE A 234 10.45 108.09 -20.13
CA PHE A 234 10.89 109.00 -19.10
C PHE A 234 10.40 108.62 -17.70
N ALA A 235 10.89 107.49 -17.12
CA ALA A 235 10.59 107.09 -15.77
C ALA A 235 11.51 107.82 -14.76
N THR A 236 10.98 108.34 -13.63
CA THR A 236 11.73 108.95 -12.54
C THR A 236 12.61 107.89 -11.84
N ALA A 237 13.75 108.30 -11.29
CA ALA A 237 14.69 107.39 -10.60
C ALA A 237 14.06 106.57 -9.47
N ASP A 238 13.15 107.21 -8.68
CA ASP A 238 12.41 106.53 -7.62
C ASP A 238 11.49 105.38 -8.08
N ASN A 239 10.85 105.59 -9.26
CA ASN A 239 9.97 104.56 -9.80
C ASN A 239 10.78 103.36 -10.32
N ARG A 240 12.02 103.54 -10.80
CA ARG A 240 12.89 102.45 -11.19
C ARG A 240 13.42 101.66 -9.98
N GLU A 241 13.72 102.29 -8.92
CA GLU A 241 14.22 101.68 -7.66
C GLU A 241 13.08 100.82 -7.02
N ASN A 242 11.88 101.35 -6.91
CA ASN A 242 10.70 100.63 -6.42
C ASN A 242 10.42 99.43 -7.24
N LEU A 243 10.43 99.49 -8.58
CA LEU A 243 10.20 98.36 -9.44
C LEU A 243 11.32 97.29 -9.36
N GLN A 244 12.56 97.71 -9.18
CA GLN A 244 13.68 96.77 -8.91
C GLN A 244 13.50 96.01 -7.58
N GLN A 245 13.03 96.74 -6.54
CA GLN A 245 12.74 96.09 -5.26
C GLN A 245 11.53 95.10 -5.37
N GLU A 246 10.50 95.48 -6.10
CA GLU A 246 9.35 94.56 -6.37
C GLU A 246 9.78 93.31 -7.17
N LEU A 247 10.61 93.48 -8.18
CA LEU A 247 11.19 92.36 -8.94
C LEU A 247 12.07 91.46 -8.09
N ALA A 248 12.90 92.03 -7.25
CA ALA A 248 13.73 91.26 -6.30
C ALA A 248 12.89 90.46 -5.33
N ALA A 249 11.85 91.10 -4.77
CA ALA A 249 10.90 90.42 -3.84
C ALA A 249 10.13 89.33 -4.53
N ALA A 250 9.64 89.55 -5.77
CA ALA A 250 8.93 88.51 -6.54
C ALA A 250 9.84 87.31 -6.88
N ARG A 251 11.12 87.58 -7.27
CA ARG A 251 12.11 86.54 -7.47
C ARG A 251 12.41 85.73 -6.18
N ALA A 252 12.57 86.45 -5.08
CA ALA A 252 12.80 85.83 -3.77
C ALA A 252 11.66 84.94 -3.33
N ARG A 253 10.39 85.37 -3.57
CA ARG A 253 9.21 84.56 -3.32
C ARG A 253 9.17 83.32 -4.19
N GLY A 254 9.45 83.43 -5.50
CA GLY A 254 9.50 82.30 -6.42
C GLY A 254 10.58 81.29 -6.03
N THR A 255 11.78 81.76 -5.65
CA THR A 255 12.86 80.83 -5.18
C THR A 255 12.54 80.17 -3.83
N ALA A 256 11.88 80.90 -2.92
CA ALA A 256 11.43 80.31 -1.65
C ALA A 256 10.36 79.24 -1.84
N LEU A 257 9.35 79.47 -2.71
CA LEU A 257 8.34 78.49 -3.05
C LEU A 257 8.96 77.26 -3.77
N ALA A 258 9.89 77.46 -4.70
CA ALA A 258 10.58 76.36 -5.35
C ALA A 258 11.39 75.51 -4.38
N ALA A 259 12.03 76.13 -3.35
CA ALA A 259 12.77 75.42 -2.30
C ALA A 259 11.79 74.62 -1.41
N GLN A 260 10.61 75.19 -1.07
CA GLN A 260 9.59 74.48 -0.32
C GLN A 260 9.03 73.28 -1.10
N ILE A 261 8.73 73.44 -2.39
CA ILE A 261 8.29 72.36 -3.29
C ILE A 261 9.37 71.23 -3.36
N ALA A 262 10.66 71.59 -3.44
CA ALA A 262 11.75 70.66 -3.45
C ALA A 262 11.84 69.85 -2.12
N THR A 263 11.56 70.48 -0.98
CA THR A 263 11.50 69.80 0.30
C THR A 263 10.30 68.88 0.41
N VAL A 264 9.09 69.35 0.06
CA VAL A 264 7.87 68.53 0.04
C VAL A 264 8.01 67.32 -0.93
N ASN A 265 8.66 67.52 -2.08
CA ASN A 265 8.92 66.42 -3.04
C ASN A 265 9.83 65.36 -2.44
N ARG A 266 10.87 65.74 -1.67
CA ARG A 266 11.74 64.77 -0.97
C ARG A 266 10.98 63.98 0.10
N GLU A 267 10.19 64.67 0.91
CA GLU A 267 9.36 64.06 1.95
C GLU A 267 8.32 63.13 1.33
N LEU A 268 7.66 63.59 0.27
CA LEU A 268 6.68 62.77 -0.48
C LEU A 268 7.31 61.48 -1.02
N SER A 269 8.49 61.60 -1.67
CA SER A 269 9.18 60.42 -2.22
C SER A 269 9.65 59.46 -1.11
N GLN A 270 10.12 59.95 0.02
CA GLN A 270 10.47 59.11 1.18
C GLN A 270 9.26 58.39 1.77
N LYS A 271 8.17 59.11 2.01
CA LYS A 271 6.93 58.55 2.54
C LYS A 271 6.29 57.56 1.58
N ALA A 272 6.28 57.85 0.28
CA ALA A 272 5.79 56.94 -0.76
C ALA A 272 6.62 55.64 -0.82
N ALA A 273 7.95 55.72 -0.72
CA ALA A 273 8.81 54.54 -0.66
C ALA A 273 8.57 53.72 0.63
N THR A 274 8.35 54.40 1.78
CA THR A 274 8.00 53.72 3.04
C THR A 274 6.65 53.02 2.91
N LEU A 275 5.63 53.70 2.37
CA LEU A 275 4.31 53.11 2.10
C LEU A 275 4.41 51.87 1.22
N ALA A 276 5.19 51.96 0.13
CA ALA A 276 5.40 50.82 -0.76
C ALA A 276 6.01 49.61 -0.03
N THR A 277 6.97 49.83 0.87
CA THR A 277 7.61 48.76 1.65
C THR A 277 6.66 48.15 2.67
N VAL A 278 5.86 48.98 3.37
CA VAL A 278 4.83 48.52 4.31
C VAL A 278 3.77 47.72 3.61
N ARG A 279 3.25 48.22 2.47
CA ARG A 279 2.27 47.53 1.64
C ARG A 279 2.80 46.14 1.15
N ALA A 280 4.01 46.12 0.63
CA ALA A 280 4.64 44.88 0.21
C ALA A 280 4.85 43.84 1.34
N ARG A 281 5.07 44.31 2.58
CA ARG A 281 5.11 43.40 3.74
C ARG A 281 3.73 42.92 4.14
N ALA A 282 2.73 43.78 4.16
CA ALA A 282 1.36 43.42 4.46
C ALA A 282 0.81 42.38 3.46
N ASP A 283 1.02 42.61 2.17
CA ASP A 283 0.61 41.68 1.10
C ASP A 283 1.28 40.31 1.27
N ARG A 284 2.59 40.27 1.51
CA ARG A 284 3.32 39.02 1.74
C ARG A 284 2.82 38.26 2.97
N SER A 285 2.60 38.96 4.08
CA SER A 285 2.08 38.32 5.30
C SER A 285 0.65 37.83 5.13
N GLN A 286 -0.18 38.55 4.37
CA GLN A 286 -1.53 38.12 4.03
C GLN A 286 -1.52 36.87 3.14
N ASP A 287 -0.65 36.81 2.13
CA ASP A 287 -0.50 35.62 1.27
C ASP A 287 0.01 34.42 2.05
N GLN A 288 0.95 34.62 2.97
CA GLN A 288 1.43 33.57 3.88
C GLN A 288 0.30 33.07 4.78
N LEU A 289 -0.50 33.96 5.35
CA LEU A 289 -1.66 33.59 6.17
C LEU A 289 -2.70 32.78 5.36
N ARG A 290 -3.01 33.21 4.15
CA ARG A 290 -3.92 32.48 3.26
C ARG A 290 -3.38 31.10 2.90
N ALA A 291 -2.09 31.01 2.56
CA ALA A 291 -1.44 29.73 2.25
C ALA A 291 -1.43 28.78 3.45
N ALA A 292 -1.10 29.30 4.66
CA ALA A 292 -1.13 28.52 5.89
C ALA A 292 -2.55 28.05 6.25
N ASN A 293 -3.56 28.89 6.06
CA ASN A 293 -4.95 28.52 6.30
C ASN A 293 -5.43 27.41 5.35
N THR A 294 -5.13 27.54 4.05
CA THR A 294 -5.47 26.51 3.05
C THR A 294 -4.79 25.18 3.34
N ALA A 295 -3.52 25.22 3.76
CA ALA A 295 -2.80 24.01 4.14
C ALA A 295 -3.40 23.34 5.38
N PHE A 296 -3.74 24.12 6.41
CA PHE A 296 -4.39 23.62 7.62
C PHE A 296 -5.75 22.98 7.30
N GLU A 297 -6.60 23.65 6.53
CA GLU A 297 -7.90 23.11 6.12
C GLU A 297 -7.77 21.82 5.31
N ALA A 298 -6.79 21.73 4.39
CA ALA A 298 -6.54 20.53 3.61
C ALA A 298 -6.13 19.33 4.51
N MET A 299 -5.23 19.57 5.48
CA MET A 299 -4.82 18.53 6.43
C MET A 299 -5.95 18.13 7.38
N ALA A 300 -6.74 19.10 7.86
CA ALA A 300 -7.90 18.82 8.70
C ALA A 300 -8.98 17.99 7.96
N ARG A 301 -9.26 18.31 6.70
CA ARG A 301 -10.16 17.49 5.86
C ARG A 301 -9.63 16.07 5.70
N ARG A 302 -8.34 15.91 5.40
CA ARG A 302 -7.70 14.60 5.27
C ARG A 302 -7.79 13.78 6.57
N ALA A 303 -7.60 14.43 7.72
CA ALA A 303 -7.75 13.79 9.03
C ALA A 303 -9.18 13.29 9.26
N ASN A 304 -10.18 14.10 8.90
CA ASN A 304 -11.59 13.74 9.02
C ASN A 304 -12.00 12.63 8.03
N GLU A 305 -11.47 12.64 6.81
CA GLU A 305 -11.70 11.58 5.82
C GLU A 305 -11.11 10.25 6.28
N LEU A 306 -9.89 10.25 6.81
CA LEU A 306 -9.28 9.06 7.38
C LEU A 306 -10.05 8.55 8.61
N ALA A 307 -10.44 9.43 9.52
CA ALA A 307 -11.22 9.07 10.69
C ALA A 307 -12.61 8.53 10.33
N GLY A 308 -13.28 9.10 9.32
CA GLY A 308 -14.58 8.64 8.85
C GLY A 308 -14.56 7.38 7.99
N SER A 309 -13.41 7.04 7.41
CA SER A 309 -13.24 5.85 6.57
C SER A 309 -12.55 4.69 7.28
N SER A 310 -12.12 4.86 8.55
CA SER A 310 -11.54 3.78 9.33
C SER A 310 -12.53 2.63 9.48
N GLY A 311 -12.07 1.41 9.19
CA GLY A 311 -12.88 0.19 9.22
C GLY A 311 -13.77 -0.08 8.01
N LEU A 312 -13.97 0.90 7.10
CA LEU A 312 -14.80 0.71 5.90
C LEU A 312 -13.99 0.37 4.64
N ARG A 313 -12.70 0.69 4.63
CA ARG A 313 -11.83 0.56 3.44
C ARG A 313 -10.96 -0.69 3.44
N THR A 314 -10.94 -1.45 4.52
CA THR A 314 -10.05 -2.59 4.66
C THR A 314 -10.74 -3.89 4.25
N GLU A 315 -10.03 -4.73 3.51
CA GLU A 315 -10.44 -6.10 3.23
C GLU A 315 -10.56 -6.88 4.54
N GLN A 316 -11.68 -7.54 4.77
CA GLN A 316 -11.87 -8.31 6.00
C GLN A 316 -11.67 -9.80 5.75
N LEU A 317 -10.78 -10.40 6.52
CA LEU A 317 -10.66 -11.86 6.56
C LEU A 317 -11.73 -12.41 7.51
N ARG A 318 -12.61 -13.29 6.98
CA ARG A 318 -13.72 -13.88 7.71
C ARG A 318 -13.69 -15.40 7.65
N ILE A 319 -14.00 -16.05 8.77
CA ILE A 319 -14.18 -17.49 8.82
C ILE A 319 -15.58 -17.82 8.30
N ILE A 320 -15.65 -18.60 7.20
CA ILE A 320 -16.91 -19.13 6.68
C ILE A 320 -17.23 -20.46 7.38
N ASP A 321 -16.21 -21.31 7.52
CA ASP A 321 -16.35 -22.63 8.13
C ASP A 321 -15.18 -22.82 9.13
N PRO A 322 -15.48 -22.93 10.44
CA PRO A 322 -14.45 -23.17 11.45
C PRO A 322 -13.91 -24.60 11.43
N GLY A 323 -14.49 -25.46 10.61
CA GLY A 323 -14.17 -26.89 10.54
C GLY A 323 -15.02 -27.74 11.47
N ILE A 324 -15.30 -28.94 11.00
CA ILE A 324 -16.05 -29.96 11.73
C ILE A 324 -15.11 -31.05 12.24
N VAL A 325 -15.53 -31.77 13.26
CA VAL A 325 -14.82 -32.98 13.74
C VAL A 325 -14.85 -34.04 12.64
N PRO A 326 -13.71 -34.47 12.10
CA PRO A 326 -13.68 -35.47 11.05
C PRO A 326 -14.15 -36.82 11.58
N GLN A 327 -15.14 -37.43 10.90
CA GLN A 327 -15.73 -38.69 11.31
C GLN A 327 -14.96 -39.90 10.74
N GLN A 328 -14.23 -39.72 9.65
CA GLN A 328 -13.46 -40.79 9.02
C GLN A 328 -11.96 -40.42 8.98
N PRO A 329 -11.06 -41.41 9.14
CA PRO A 329 -9.65 -41.18 9.03
C PRO A 329 -9.28 -40.82 7.58
N SER A 330 -8.45 -39.80 7.39
CA SER A 330 -7.92 -39.40 6.11
C SER A 330 -6.74 -40.29 5.66
N PHE A 331 -6.09 -40.95 6.60
CA PHE A 331 -5.02 -41.91 6.38
C PHE A 331 -5.06 -43.00 7.48
N PRO A 332 -4.78 -44.29 7.14
CA PRO A 332 -4.63 -44.86 5.80
C PRO A 332 -5.97 -45.01 5.06
N ASN A 333 -5.95 -44.75 3.75
CA ASN A 333 -7.08 -45.06 2.87
C ASN A 333 -7.09 -46.56 2.53
N THR A 334 -7.64 -47.38 3.40
CA THR A 334 -7.69 -48.86 3.25
C THR A 334 -8.17 -49.34 1.86
N PRO A 335 -9.26 -48.81 1.30
CA PRO A 335 -9.71 -49.26 -0.02
C PRO A 335 -8.71 -48.91 -1.13
N LEU A 336 -8.03 -47.76 -1.05
CA LEU A 336 -7.04 -47.36 -2.03
C LEU A 336 -5.76 -48.21 -1.94
N PHE A 337 -5.28 -48.50 -0.72
CA PHE A 337 -4.12 -49.37 -0.52
C PHE A 337 -4.38 -50.80 -0.95
N VAL A 338 -5.55 -51.33 -0.66
CA VAL A 338 -5.95 -52.69 -1.09
C VAL A 338 -6.08 -52.74 -2.61
N GLY A 339 -6.71 -51.74 -3.25
CA GLY A 339 -6.82 -51.66 -4.71
C GLY A 339 -5.48 -51.55 -5.40
N ALA A 340 -4.58 -50.71 -4.88
CA ALA A 340 -3.21 -50.59 -5.40
C ALA A 340 -2.42 -51.89 -5.24
N ALA A 341 -2.52 -52.55 -4.07
CA ALA A 341 -1.85 -53.82 -3.82
C ALA A 341 -2.34 -54.93 -4.80
N LEU A 342 -3.64 -54.96 -5.07
CA LEU A 342 -4.23 -55.90 -6.04
C LEU A 342 -3.66 -55.67 -7.45
N LEU A 343 -3.59 -54.42 -7.92
CA LEU A 343 -3.08 -54.11 -9.25
C LEU A 343 -1.56 -54.41 -9.35
N ILE A 344 -0.76 -53.99 -8.36
CA ILE A 344 0.68 -54.23 -8.37
C ILE A 344 1.00 -55.71 -8.26
N SER A 345 0.35 -56.42 -7.36
CA SER A 345 0.57 -57.85 -7.21
C SER A 345 0.15 -58.68 -8.45
N ALA A 346 -0.94 -58.29 -9.12
CA ALA A 346 -1.35 -58.88 -10.37
C ALA A 346 -0.33 -58.65 -11.49
N MET A 347 0.18 -57.40 -11.63
CA MET A 347 1.24 -57.08 -12.59
C MET A 347 2.53 -57.84 -12.31
N LEU A 348 2.97 -57.93 -11.08
CA LEU A 348 4.18 -58.66 -10.69
C LEU A 348 4.00 -60.16 -10.93
N CYS A 349 2.83 -60.71 -10.60
CA CYS A 349 2.50 -62.13 -10.85
C CYS A 349 2.52 -62.47 -12.34
N LEU A 350 1.92 -61.61 -13.18
CA LEU A 350 1.96 -61.80 -14.65
C LEU A 350 3.37 -61.69 -15.20
N ALA A 351 4.15 -60.72 -14.75
CA ALA A 351 5.56 -60.58 -15.16
C ALA A 351 6.39 -61.81 -14.77
N TRP A 352 6.22 -62.32 -13.54
CA TRP A 352 6.93 -63.51 -13.06
C TRP A 352 6.54 -64.77 -13.80
N LEU A 353 5.24 -64.96 -14.05
CA LEU A 353 4.71 -66.12 -14.87
C LEU A 353 5.20 -66.04 -16.31
N SER A 354 5.27 -64.84 -16.91
CA SER A 354 5.83 -64.63 -18.24
C SER A 354 7.32 -64.98 -18.33
N LEU A 355 8.09 -64.56 -17.32
CA LEU A 355 9.51 -64.88 -17.20
C LEU A 355 9.71 -66.39 -17.04
N ARG A 356 8.94 -67.03 -16.18
CA ARG A 356 8.96 -68.49 -15.95
C ARG A 356 8.61 -69.27 -17.21
N TYR A 357 7.60 -68.85 -17.94
CA TYR A 357 7.23 -69.44 -19.24
C TYR A 357 8.39 -69.36 -20.24
N GLY A 358 9.06 -68.20 -20.32
CA GLY A 358 10.24 -68.02 -21.16
C GLY A 358 11.38 -68.99 -20.82
N LEU A 359 11.68 -69.12 -19.50
CA LEU A 359 12.70 -70.05 -19.03
C LEU A 359 12.39 -71.52 -19.22
N GLU A 360 11.13 -71.96 -19.01
CA GLU A 360 10.70 -73.32 -19.28
C GLU A 360 10.78 -73.65 -20.78
N ARG A 361 10.44 -72.72 -21.64
CA ARG A 361 10.56 -72.85 -23.09
C ARG A 361 12.03 -72.99 -23.56
N GLN A 362 12.93 -72.25 -22.93
CA GLN A 362 14.40 -72.40 -23.19
C GLN A 362 14.92 -73.78 -22.77
N ARG A 363 14.52 -74.29 -21.61
CA ARG A 363 14.93 -75.62 -21.12
C ARG A 363 14.41 -76.75 -22.04
N VAL A 364 13.20 -76.70 -22.50
CA VAL A 364 12.64 -77.69 -23.43
C VAL A 364 13.33 -77.61 -24.79
N ARG A 365 13.78 -76.45 -25.25
CA ARG A 365 14.57 -76.30 -26.48
C ARG A 365 15.97 -76.87 -26.34
N SER A 366 16.64 -76.62 -25.23
CA SER A 366 17.99 -77.21 -25.00
C SER A 366 17.93 -78.73 -24.97
N ALA A 367 16.94 -79.33 -24.29
CA ALA A 367 16.75 -80.77 -24.23
C ALA A 367 16.41 -81.38 -25.59
N LYS A 368 15.58 -80.72 -26.41
CA LYS A 368 15.29 -81.16 -27.80
C LYS A 368 16.54 -81.07 -28.72
N PHE A 369 17.39 -80.07 -28.50
CA PHE A 369 18.62 -79.93 -29.29
C PHE A 369 19.65 -80.98 -28.94
N GLU A 370 19.82 -81.31 -27.65
CA GLU A 370 20.67 -82.43 -27.25
C GLU A 370 20.21 -83.80 -27.77
N PHE A 371 18.90 -84.06 -27.74
CA PHE A 371 18.32 -85.29 -28.27
C PHE A 371 18.49 -85.40 -29.79
N LYS A 372 18.42 -84.28 -30.51
CA LYS A 372 18.58 -84.20 -31.96
C LYS A 372 20.05 -84.41 -32.35
N VAL A 373 21.00 -83.86 -31.58
CA VAL A 373 22.47 -84.09 -31.77
C VAL A 373 22.90 -85.53 -31.44
N ALA A 374 22.37 -86.15 -30.37
CA ALA A 374 22.60 -87.55 -30.01
C ALA A 374 22.07 -88.52 -31.07
N ARG A 375 20.99 -88.21 -31.78
CA ARG A 375 20.41 -89.05 -32.83
C ARG A 375 21.07 -88.86 -34.18
N SER A 376 21.78 -87.79 -34.44
CA SER A 376 22.52 -87.51 -35.67
C SER A 376 24.01 -88.04 -35.61
N GLY A 377 24.53 -88.33 -34.42
CA GLY A 377 25.86 -88.89 -34.21
C GLY A 377 25.92 -90.45 -34.28
N ASN A 378 24.82 -91.15 -34.50
CA ASN A 378 24.75 -92.57 -34.53
C ASN A 378 24.30 -93.11 -35.95
N ARG A 379 24.75 -92.39 -36.99
CA ARG A 379 24.66 -92.86 -38.38
C ARG A 379 26.03 -92.86 -39.01
#